data_dbc902fa368a89c9b68e1eba33a46d19
#
_entry.id   dbc902fa368a89c9b68e1eba33a46d19
#
_cell.length_a   1.000
_cell.length_b   1.000
_cell.length_c   1.000
_cell.angle_alpha   90.00
_cell.angle_beta   90.00
_cell.angle_gamma   90.00
#
_symmetry.space_group_name_H-M   'P 1'
#
loop_
_entity.id
_entity.type
_entity.pdbx_description
1 polymer ?
#
loop_
_entity_poly.entity_id
_entity_poly.type
_entity_poly.pdbx_seq_one_letter_code
_entity_poly.pdbx_strand_id
1 'polypeptide(L)'
;MLIFDKSVCGRRAVTLPALDVPEYNLDENFVRNDELNLPEVAEIDLVRHYIGLSLKAKGVDNVFYPLGSCTMKYNPKLNEVLARNPAFTSVHPLQPASTVQGSLEVMYDAAKSLAEITGMDEISLEPAAGAHGEYTSLQVIRKYHLSRGDSKRNKIIVPDSAHGTNPASAAMCGFEIINVKSDKRGNVDLKALKEAVGEDTAALMLTNPNTLGLLDEHILKITSIVHKAGGLVYYDGANLNAVMGVIRPGDLGFDVVHLNLHKTFSTPHGGGGPGSGAIGCKKKLAKFLPNPTVGVKRGKYFFKDSPDSIGKVKAFYGNFLVVLRAYAYILTLGKEGIREASENAVLNANYLRVLIAPYFKTAFDRTCMHEFVLSLEKFHEETGVSAMDVAKALIDKGIHPPTMYFPLIVHEALMFEPTETESRETLEAAADMMREIFEEAKENADSVKASPVSTPISRPDEVLAARKPCVKRR
;
A
#
# COMPACT_ATOMS: atom_id res chain seq x y z
N MET A 1 20.36 19.97 13.14
CA MET A 1 21.58 19.45 13.83
C MET A 1 21.69 17.98 13.51
N LEU A 2 22.79 17.55 12.90
CA LEU A 2 23.07 16.13 12.64
C LEU A 2 23.71 15.50 13.89
N ILE A 3 23.70 14.16 13.96
CA ILE A 3 24.38 13.45 15.06
C ILE A 3 25.89 13.77 15.10
N PHE A 4 26.49 14.04 13.95
CA PHE A 4 27.88 14.46 13.81
C PHE A 4 28.19 15.78 14.52
N ASP A 5 27.22 16.69 14.60
CA ASP A 5 27.38 17.98 15.27
C ASP A 5 27.44 17.85 16.83
N LYS A 6 27.13 16.65 17.34
CA LYS A 6 27.21 16.28 18.75
C LYS A 6 28.48 15.49 19.09
N SER A 7 29.35 15.22 18.10
CA SER A 7 30.56 14.45 18.31
C SER A 7 31.54 15.19 19.24
N VAL A 8 32.04 14.46 20.20
CA VAL A 8 33.11 14.93 21.11
C VAL A 8 34.16 13.82 21.24
N CYS A 9 35.40 14.13 20.92
CA CYS A 9 36.50 13.18 20.93
C CYS A 9 36.57 12.38 22.27
N GLY A 10 36.71 11.08 22.17
CA GLY A 10 36.78 10.14 23.29
C GLY A 10 35.45 9.69 23.87
N ARG A 11 34.29 10.24 23.42
CA ARG A 11 32.99 9.73 23.86
C ARG A 11 32.63 8.42 23.13
N ARG A 12 32.02 7.49 23.89
CA ARG A 12 31.59 6.17 23.39
C ARG A 12 30.16 5.87 23.79
N ALA A 13 29.37 5.35 22.85
CA ALA A 13 28.01 4.85 23.14
C ALA A 13 28.00 3.37 23.57
N VAL A 14 28.92 2.59 23.06
CA VAL A 14 29.03 1.14 23.28
C VAL A 14 30.51 0.78 23.53
N THR A 15 30.74 -0.14 24.45
CA THR A 15 32.04 -0.83 24.61
C THR A 15 31.89 -2.23 24.04
N LEU A 16 32.67 -2.58 23.03
CA LEU A 16 32.69 -3.94 22.51
C LEU A 16 33.34 -4.90 23.51
N PRO A 17 32.86 -6.14 23.64
CA PRO A 17 33.54 -7.15 24.45
C PRO A 17 34.93 -7.46 23.87
N ALA A 18 35.83 -7.98 24.69
CA ALA A 18 37.09 -8.50 24.20
C ALA A 18 36.84 -9.64 23.18
N LEU A 19 37.74 -9.76 22.20
CA LEU A 19 37.66 -10.86 21.26
C LEU A 19 37.92 -12.19 22.01
N ASP A 20 37.07 -13.18 21.70
CA ASP A 20 37.18 -14.56 22.18
C ASP A 20 37.83 -15.50 21.15
N VAL A 21 38.36 -14.91 20.09
CA VAL A 21 39.09 -15.57 19.01
C VAL A 21 40.44 -14.89 18.79
N PRO A 22 41.45 -15.59 18.24
CA PRO A 22 42.73 -14.98 17.91
C PRO A 22 42.56 -13.82 16.91
N GLU A 23 43.26 -12.73 17.13
CA GLU A 23 43.37 -11.63 16.19
C GLU A 23 44.06 -12.11 14.90
N TYR A 24 43.48 -11.77 13.76
CA TYR A 24 44.04 -12.02 12.43
C TYR A 24 44.33 -10.69 11.74
N ASN A 25 45.57 -10.47 11.37
CA ASN A 25 45.98 -9.30 10.63
C ASN A 25 45.62 -9.50 9.15
N LEU A 26 44.75 -8.67 8.63
CA LEU A 26 44.46 -8.63 7.21
C LEU A 26 45.68 -8.08 6.44
N ASP A 27 45.82 -8.49 5.17
CA ASP A 27 46.77 -7.91 4.24
C ASP A 27 46.51 -6.40 4.11
N GLU A 28 47.59 -5.60 4.19
CA GLU A 28 47.53 -4.12 4.16
C GLU A 28 46.77 -3.57 2.96
N ASN A 29 46.76 -4.31 1.84
CA ASN A 29 46.00 -3.95 0.65
C ASN A 29 44.49 -4.00 0.83
N PHE A 30 43.98 -4.71 1.85
CA PHE A 30 42.58 -4.80 2.20
C PHE A 30 42.19 -3.98 3.43
N VAL A 31 43.18 -3.35 4.09
CA VAL A 31 42.95 -2.52 5.27
C VAL A 31 42.71 -1.08 4.85
N ARG A 32 41.68 -0.47 5.36
CA ARG A 32 41.43 0.93 5.22
C ARG A 32 42.36 1.74 6.13
N ASN A 33 43.15 2.63 5.55
CA ASN A 33 44.06 3.49 6.29
C ASN A 33 43.44 4.84 6.72
N ASP A 34 42.31 5.24 6.11
CA ASP A 34 41.62 6.49 6.43
C ASP A 34 40.74 6.34 7.67
N GLU A 35 40.66 7.37 8.49
CA GLU A 35 39.71 7.42 9.60
C GLU A 35 38.26 7.29 9.11
N LEU A 36 37.43 6.58 9.88
CA LEU A 36 36.02 6.35 9.54
C LEU A 36 35.17 7.61 9.61
N ASN A 37 35.66 8.66 10.22
CA ASN A 37 34.95 9.94 10.39
C ASN A 37 33.52 9.76 10.95
N LEU A 38 33.36 8.82 11.89
CA LEU A 38 32.11 8.55 12.58
C LEU A 38 31.98 9.48 13.81
N PRO A 39 30.74 9.81 14.23
CA PRO A 39 30.55 10.66 15.39
C PRO A 39 30.86 9.89 16.69
N GLU A 40 31.64 10.51 17.56
CA GLU A 40 31.91 10.02 18.94
C GLU A 40 30.90 10.64 19.89
N VAL A 41 29.88 9.88 20.29
CA VAL A 41 28.78 10.34 21.12
C VAL A 41 28.51 9.37 22.26
N ALA A 42 27.97 9.86 23.38
CA ALA A 42 27.48 9.00 24.46
C ALA A 42 26.14 8.38 24.05
N GLU A 43 25.81 7.18 24.60
CA GLU A 43 24.57 6.46 24.35
C GLU A 43 23.34 7.35 24.59
N ILE A 44 23.33 8.09 25.70
CA ILE A 44 22.18 8.96 26.03
C ILE A 44 21.98 10.09 25.00
N ASP A 45 23.06 10.64 24.45
CA ASP A 45 22.99 11.68 23.41
C ASP A 45 22.49 11.11 22.10
N LEU A 46 22.88 9.87 21.77
CA LEU A 46 22.42 9.11 20.61
C LEU A 46 20.91 8.85 20.72
N VAL A 47 20.45 8.29 21.84
CA VAL A 47 19.04 7.98 22.09
C VAL A 47 18.18 9.24 22.05
N ARG A 48 18.58 10.29 22.76
CA ARG A 48 17.83 11.58 22.75
C ARG A 48 17.78 12.23 21.39
N HIS A 49 18.83 12.10 20.60
CA HIS A 49 18.85 12.64 19.23
C HIS A 49 17.80 11.97 18.35
N TYR A 50 17.78 10.64 18.28
CA TYR A 50 16.85 9.90 17.42
C TYR A 50 15.43 9.91 17.95
N ILE A 51 15.20 9.88 19.26
CA ILE A 51 13.85 10.08 19.83
C ILE A 51 13.35 11.49 19.49
N GLY A 52 14.20 12.52 19.64
CA GLY A 52 13.81 13.89 19.26
C GLY A 52 13.49 14.04 17.77
N LEU A 53 14.12 13.26 16.89
CA LEU A 53 13.77 13.22 15.47
C LEU A 53 12.45 12.48 15.23
N SER A 54 12.25 11.34 15.91
CA SER A 54 11.03 10.54 15.74
C SER A 54 9.76 11.30 16.14
N LEU A 55 9.84 12.14 17.17
CA LEU A 55 8.71 12.99 17.61
C LEU A 55 8.31 14.08 16.61
N LYS A 56 9.18 14.39 15.65
CA LYS A 56 8.88 15.33 14.57
C LYS A 56 8.20 14.68 13.38
N ALA A 57 8.26 13.35 13.29
CA ALA A 57 7.62 12.59 12.23
C ALA A 57 6.13 12.36 12.56
N LYS A 58 5.27 12.50 11.55
CA LYS A 58 3.86 12.14 11.64
C LYS A 58 3.69 10.65 11.32
N GLY A 59 2.92 9.95 12.12
CA GLY A 59 2.61 8.54 11.93
C GLY A 59 1.27 8.17 12.55
N VAL A 60 0.73 7.03 12.21
CA VAL A 60 -0.59 6.56 12.69
C VAL A 60 -0.69 6.39 14.22
N ASP A 61 0.45 6.30 14.92
CA ASP A 61 0.48 6.17 16.38
C ASP A 61 0.39 7.52 17.11
N ASN A 62 0.56 8.64 16.42
CA ASN A 62 0.62 9.95 17.07
C ASN A 62 -0.26 11.02 16.44
N VAL A 63 -0.80 10.81 15.23
CA VAL A 63 -1.68 11.77 14.57
C VAL A 63 -2.72 11.07 13.71
N PHE A 64 -3.82 11.77 13.40
CA PHE A 64 -4.73 11.37 12.35
C PHE A 64 -4.01 11.38 10.99
N TYR A 65 -4.14 10.28 10.25
CA TYR A 65 -3.36 10.02 9.03
C TYR A 65 -4.27 9.63 7.85
N PRO A 66 -5.07 10.55 7.30
CA PRO A 66 -6.10 10.25 6.31
C PRO A 66 -5.58 10.14 4.88
N LEU A 67 -4.43 9.51 4.66
CA LEU A 67 -3.80 9.42 3.34
C LEU A 67 -4.61 8.51 2.42
N GLY A 68 -5.33 9.10 1.47
CA GLY A 68 -6.13 8.37 0.48
C GLY A 68 -5.29 7.48 -0.44
N SER A 69 -5.90 6.41 -0.91
CA SER A 69 -5.27 5.35 -1.73
C SER A 69 -4.17 4.55 -1.01
N CYS A 70 -4.00 4.79 0.29
CA CYS A 70 -2.98 4.12 1.09
C CYS A 70 -3.49 3.93 2.52
N THR A 71 -4.33 2.92 2.74
CA THR A 71 -4.98 2.62 4.03
C THR A 71 -4.00 2.68 5.21
N MET A 72 -3.90 3.86 5.85
CA MET A 72 -3.00 4.12 6.97
C MET A 72 -3.73 3.92 8.29
N LYS A 73 -4.13 2.69 8.57
CA LYS A 73 -4.82 2.36 9.81
C LYS A 73 -3.89 1.92 10.92
N TYR A 74 -4.36 2.01 12.15
CA TYR A 74 -3.64 1.54 13.33
C TYR A 74 -3.19 0.09 13.18
N ASN A 75 -1.94 -0.19 13.54
CA ASN A 75 -1.38 -1.54 13.57
C ASN A 75 -1.43 -2.10 15.00
N PRO A 76 -2.23 -3.15 15.29
CA PRO A 76 -2.36 -3.69 16.63
C PRO A 76 -1.02 -4.11 17.24
N LYS A 77 -0.73 -3.66 18.44
CA LYS A 77 0.58 -3.94 19.12
C LYS A 77 0.76 -5.42 19.44
N LEU A 78 -0.34 -6.18 19.58
CA LEU A 78 -0.29 -7.64 19.70
C LEU A 78 0.44 -8.27 18.51
N ASN A 79 0.20 -7.79 17.30
CA ASN A 79 0.84 -8.30 16.09
C ASN A 79 2.37 -8.10 16.13
N GLU A 80 2.83 -6.99 16.74
CA GLU A 80 4.26 -6.72 16.93
C GLU A 80 4.89 -7.66 17.97
N VAL A 81 4.17 -7.96 19.06
CA VAL A 81 4.61 -8.93 20.08
C VAL A 81 4.79 -10.32 19.44
N LEU A 82 3.82 -10.77 18.67
CA LEU A 82 3.87 -12.06 17.96
C LEU A 82 5.03 -12.11 16.97
N ALA A 83 5.21 -11.04 16.18
CA ALA A 83 6.27 -10.98 15.19
C ALA A 83 7.69 -10.91 15.76
N ARG A 84 7.84 -10.58 17.05
CA ARG A 84 9.12 -10.60 17.77
C ARG A 84 9.42 -11.94 18.45
N ASN A 85 8.48 -12.90 18.41
CA ASN A 85 8.67 -14.19 19.06
C ASN A 85 9.87 -14.94 18.44
N PRO A 86 10.85 -15.39 19.26
CA PRO A 86 12.02 -16.14 18.78
C PRO A 86 11.70 -17.39 17.97
N ALA A 87 10.56 -18.02 18.22
CA ALA A 87 10.10 -19.17 17.43
C ALA A 87 9.93 -18.84 15.92
N PHE A 88 9.69 -17.55 15.58
CA PHE A 88 9.56 -17.07 14.21
C PHE A 88 10.75 -16.23 13.73
N THR A 89 11.51 -15.61 14.65
CA THR A 89 12.63 -14.72 14.26
C THR A 89 13.98 -15.40 14.29
N SER A 90 14.15 -16.51 15.06
CA SER A 90 15.39 -17.26 15.17
C SER A 90 15.45 -18.48 14.26
N VAL A 91 14.77 -18.43 13.11
CA VAL A 91 14.76 -19.48 12.08
C VAL A 91 15.34 -18.95 10.78
N HIS A 92 16.00 -19.81 10.02
CA HIS A 92 16.53 -19.48 8.70
C HIS A 92 15.59 -20.00 7.60
N PRO A 93 15.29 -19.22 6.53
CA PRO A 93 14.35 -19.64 5.47
C PRO A 93 14.76 -20.94 4.77
N LEU A 94 16.05 -21.26 4.70
CA LEU A 94 16.57 -22.48 4.07
C LEU A 94 16.74 -23.66 5.03
N GLN A 95 16.25 -23.57 6.28
CA GLN A 95 16.20 -24.73 7.16
C GLN A 95 15.34 -25.85 6.57
N PRO A 96 15.63 -27.14 6.90
CA PRO A 96 14.76 -28.24 6.49
C PRO A 96 13.31 -27.99 6.94
N ALA A 97 12.36 -28.22 6.06
CA ALA A 97 10.92 -28.00 6.33
C ALA A 97 10.44 -28.67 7.63
N SER A 98 11.04 -29.81 8.00
CA SER A 98 10.72 -30.53 9.24
C SER A 98 11.02 -29.72 10.52
N THR A 99 11.89 -28.73 10.48
CA THR A 99 12.31 -27.91 11.64
C THR A 99 11.54 -26.58 11.74
N VAL A 100 10.72 -26.24 10.74
CA VAL A 100 9.98 -24.97 10.63
C VAL A 100 8.49 -25.19 10.39
N GLN A 101 7.93 -26.28 10.92
CA GLN A 101 6.54 -26.66 10.66
C GLN A 101 5.53 -25.56 11.07
N GLY A 102 5.71 -24.91 12.23
CA GLY A 102 4.84 -23.82 12.66
C GLY A 102 4.88 -22.60 11.72
N SER A 103 6.04 -22.26 11.17
CA SER A 103 6.13 -21.18 10.16
C SER A 103 5.42 -21.55 8.86
N LEU A 104 5.52 -22.81 8.42
CA LEU A 104 4.82 -23.30 7.24
C LEU A 104 3.31 -23.36 7.47
N GLU A 105 2.85 -23.76 8.67
CA GLU A 105 1.45 -23.73 9.07
C GLU A 105 0.88 -22.30 8.99
N VAL A 106 1.57 -21.32 9.56
CA VAL A 106 1.18 -19.90 9.45
C VAL A 106 1.04 -19.48 7.99
N MET A 107 1.99 -19.82 7.13
CA MET A 107 1.92 -19.48 5.70
C MET A 107 0.72 -20.15 5.01
N TYR A 108 0.49 -21.42 5.30
CA TYR A 108 -0.62 -22.19 4.72
C TYR A 108 -1.96 -21.62 5.14
N ASP A 109 -2.17 -21.39 6.43
CA ASP A 109 -3.43 -20.90 6.99
C ASP A 109 -3.71 -19.44 6.62
N ALA A 110 -2.67 -18.60 6.57
CA ALA A 110 -2.76 -17.24 6.04
C ALA A 110 -3.23 -17.26 4.57
N ALA A 111 -2.62 -18.11 3.74
CA ALA A 111 -3.03 -18.26 2.34
C ALA A 111 -4.48 -18.72 2.21
N LYS A 112 -4.93 -19.68 3.03
CA LYS A 112 -6.33 -20.15 3.05
C LYS A 112 -7.30 -19.07 3.50
N SER A 113 -6.95 -18.32 4.53
CA SER A 113 -7.78 -17.19 5.00
C SER A 113 -7.92 -16.11 3.94
N LEU A 114 -6.83 -15.74 3.26
CA LEU A 114 -6.85 -14.76 2.18
C LEU A 114 -7.65 -15.27 0.96
N ALA A 115 -7.56 -16.57 0.65
CA ALA A 115 -8.36 -17.20 -0.40
C ALA A 115 -9.86 -17.09 -0.10
N GLU A 116 -10.27 -17.39 1.15
CA GLU A 116 -11.67 -17.27 1.58
C GLU A 116 -12.16 -15.81 1.51
N ILE A 117 -11.39 -14.86 2.03
CA ILE A 117 -11.75 -13.42 2.02
C ILE A 117 -11.92 -12.90 0.59
N THR A 118 -11.14 -13.39 -0.35
CA THR A 118 -11.15 -12.91 -1.74
C THR A 118 -11.99 -13.74 -2.71
N GLY A 119 -12.42 -14.94 -2.29
CA GLY A 119 -13.09 -15.89 -3.18
C GLY A 119 -12.17 -16.46 -4.25
N MET A 120 -10.85 -16.49 -4.01
CA MET A 120 -9.87 -17.12 -4.88
C MET A 120 -9.62 -18.58 -4.46
N ASP A 121 -9.10 -19.41 -5.38
CA ASP A 121 -8.88 -20.82 -5.10
C ASP A 121 -7.48 -21.10 -4.51
N GLU A 122 -6.47 -20.32 -4.94
CA GLU A 122 -5.09 -20.44 -4.47
C GLU A 122 -4.43 -19.08 -4.30
N ILE A 123 -3.53 -18.98 -3.29
CA ILE A 123 -2.78 -17.77 -2.95
C ILE A 123 -1.28 -18.06 -2.97
N SER A 124 -0.49 -17.12 -3.49
CA SER A 124 0.96 -17.03 -3.29
C SER A 124 1.28 -15.82 -2.40
N LEU A 125 2.14 -16.04 -1.41
CA LEU A 125 2.60 -15.00 -0.47
C LEU A 125 3.95 -14.40 -0.89
N GLU A 126 4.50 -14.80 -2.02
CA GLU A 126 5.86 -14.48 -2.42
C GLU A 126 6.08 -13.01 -2.80
N PRO A 127 5.15 -12.28 -3.45
CA PRO A 127 5.39 -10.90 -3.85
C PRO A 127 5.68 -9.97 -2.67
N ALA A 128 6.67 -9.08 -2.85
CA ALA A 128 7.20 -8.22 -1.79
C ALA A 128 6.30 -7.04 -1.42
N ALA A 129 5.45 -6.59 -2.35
CA ALA A 129 4.58 -5.42 -2.19
C ALA A 129 3.46 -5.43 -3.24
N GLY A 130 2.56 -4.42 -3.20
CA GLY A 130 1.44 -4.31 -4.16
C GLY A 130 1.88 -4.24 -5.61
N ALA A 131 2.76 -3.31 -5.97
CA ALA A 131 3.27 -3.20 -7.34
C ALA A 131 3.97 -4.48 -7.82
N HIS A 132 4.66 -5.19 -6.92
CA HIS A 132 5.24 -6.51 -7.24
C HIS A 132 4.15 -7.58 -7.40
N GLY A 133 3.04 -7.48 -6.66
CA GLY A 133 1.84 -8.31 -6.84
C GLY A 133 1.17 -8.05 -8.19
N GLU A 134 1.07 -6.78 -8.63
CA GLU A 134 0.59 -6.42 -9.97
C GLU A 134 1.43 -7.09 -11.05
N TYR A 135 2.76 -6.86 -11.01
CA TYR A 135 3.71 -7.48 -11.93
C TYR A 135 3.58 -9.00 -11.96
N THR A 136 3.56 -9.63 -10.79
CA THR A 136 3.45 -11.10 -10.67
C THR A 136 2.14 -11.63 -11.25
N SER A 137 1.03 -10.95 -10.97
CA SER A 137 -0.30 -11.30 -11.51
C SER A 137 -0.34 -11.22 -13.03
N LEU A 138 0.28 -10.19 -13.61
CA LEU A 138 0.38 -10.03 -15.06
C LEU A 138 1.28 -11.08 -15.71
N GLN A 139 2.36 -11.51 -15.04
CA GLN A 139 3.17 -12.64 -15.50
C GLN A 139 2.37 -13.96 -15.49
N VAL A 140 1.55 -14.21 -14.49
CA VAL A 140 0.63 -15.36 -14.45
C VAL A 140 -0.37 -15.30 -15.60
N ILE A 141 -0.98 -14.14 -15.87
CA ILE A 141 -1.90 -13.91 -16.99
C ILE A 141 -1.18 -14.19 -18.33
N ARG A 142 0.01 -13.63 -18.51
CA ARG A 142 0.83 -13.84 -19.71
C ARG A 142 1.14 -15.32 -19.93
N LYS A 143 1.62 -16.01 -18.87
CA LYS A 143 1.93 -17.45 -18.93
C LYS A 143 0.72 -18.29 -19.28
N TYR A 144 -0.45 -17.93 -18.75
CA TYR A 144 -1.71 -18.62 -19.07
C TYR A 144 -2.04 -18.53 -20.57
N HIS A 145 -2.00 -17.34 -21.18
CA HIS A 145 -2.29 -17.18 -22.61
C HIS A 145 -1.24 -17.89 -23.46
N LEU A 146 0.04 -17.74 -23.17
CA LEU A 146 1.13 -18.41 -23.89
C LEU A 146 1.03 -19.94 -23.82
N SER A 147 0.66 -20.50 -22.65
CA SER A 147 0.50 -21.95 -22.47
C SER A 147 -0.61 -22.56 -23.34
N ARG A 148 -1.52 -21.73 -23.85
CA ARG A 148 -2.61 -22.11 -24.76
C ARG A 148 -2.30 -21.81 -26.23
N GLY A 149 -1.09 -21.34 -26.54
CA GLY A 149 -0.70 -20.92 -27.88
C GLY A 149 -1.31 -19.58 -28.32
N ASP A 150 -1.92 -18.81 -27.42
CA ASP A 150 -2.63 -17.56 -27.72
C ASP A 150 -1.70 -16.36 -27.51
N SER A 151 -0.66 -16.26 -28.35
CA SER A 151 0.35 -15.19 -28.27
C SER A 151 -0.13 -13.83 -28.72
N LYS A 152 -1.27 -13.76 -29.41
CA LYS A 152 -1.86 -12.48 -29.87
C LYS A 152 -2.47 -11.65 -28.75
N ARG A 153 -2.75 -12.23 -27.58
CA ARG A 153 -3.30 -11.52 -26.43
C ARG A 153 -2.23 -10.71 -25.71
N ASN A 154 -1.99 -9.52 -26.20
CA ASN A 154 -0.95 -8.61 -25.74
C ASN A 154 -1.48 -7.27 -25.20
N LYS A 155 -2.81 -7.06 -25.15
CA LYS A 155 -3.43 -5.81 -24.67
C LYS A 155 -3.95 -5.96 -23.24
N ILE A 156 -3.61 -4.98 -22.41
CA ILE A 156 -4.20 -4.76 -21.09
C ILE A 156 -5.07 -3.51 -21.13
N ILE A 157 -6.32 -3.66 -20.74
CA ILE A 157 -7.25 -2.54 -20.61
C ILE A 157 -7.13 -1.97 -19.20
N VAL A 158 -7.02 -0.64 -19.07
CA VAL A 158 -6.88 0.08 -17.80
C VAL A 158 -7.83 1.28 -17.80
N PRO A 159 -8.70 1.46 -16.80
CA PRO A 159 -9.51 2.67 -16.64
C PRO A 159 -8.63 3.91 -16.38
N ASP A 160 -9.09 5.08 -16.80
CA ASP A 160 -8.41 6.37 -16.59
C ASP A 160 -8.36 6.80 -15.11
N SER A 161 -9.21 6.22 -14.28
CA SER A 161 -9.19 6.36 -12.82
C SER A 161 -8.21 5.41 -12.13
N ALA A 162 -7.51 4.52 -12.85
CA ALA A 162 -6.60 3.55 -12.24
C ALA A 162 -5.37 4.23 -11.62
N HIS A 163 -4.78 3.59 -10.62
CA HIS A 163 -3.50 4.01 -10.07
C HIS A 163 -2.39 3.92 -11.14
N GLY A 164 -1.47 4.88 -11.16
CA GLY A 164 -0.40 4.95 -12.17
C GLY A 164 0.53 3.73 -12.21
N THR A 165 0.57 2.91 -11.17
CA THR A 165 1.33 1.65 -11.14
C THR A 165 0.72 0.57 -12.04
N ASN A 166 -0.59 0.57 -12.29
CA ASN A 166 -1.23 -0.44 -13.13
C ASN A 166 -0.72 -0.41 -14.59
N PRO A 167 -0.76 0.73 -15.31
CA PRO A 167 -0.17 0.79 -16.64
C PRO A 167 1.35 0.56 -16.63
N ALA A 168 2.08 1.03 -15.59
CA ALA A 168 3.51 0.81 -15.49
C ALA A 168 3.85 -0.69 -15.36
N SER A 169 3.13 -1.44 -14.53
CA SER A 169 3.29 -2.88 -14.36
C SER A 169 2.95 -3.63 -15.66
N ALA A 170 1.91 -3.19 -16.40
CA ALA A 170 1.55 -3.78 -17.69
C ALA A 170 2.66 -3.57 -18.74
N ALA A 171 3.21 -2.35 -18.82
CA ALA A 171 4.34 -2.05 -19.70
C ALA A 171 5.58 -2.88 -19.37
N MET A 172 5.94 -3.03 -18.08
CA MET A 172 7.04 -3.88 -17.63
C MET A 172 6.87 -5.35 -18.03
N CYS A 173 5.63 -5.83 -18.08
CA CYS A 173 5.31 -7.18 -18.55
C CYS A 173 5.25 -7.30 -20.08
N GLY A 174 5.51 -6.24 -20.83
CA GLY A 174 5.51 -6.22 -22.29
C GLY A 174 4.12 -6.26 -22.93
N PHE A 175 3.11 -5.73 -22.21
CA PHE A 175 1.77 -5.55 -22.74
C PHE A 175 1.58 -4.15 -23.33
N GLU A 176 0.74 -4.04 -24.34
CA GLU A 176 0.17 -2.79 -24.84
C GLU A 176 -0.97 -2.34 -23.92
N ILE A 177 -1.01 -1.04 -23.60
CA ILE A 177 -1.99 -0.48 -22.68
C ILE A 177 -3.09 0.25 -23.47
N ILE A 178 -4.33 -0.12 -23.19
CA ILE A 178 -5.53 0.55 -23.75
C ILE A 178 -6.28 1.22 -22.61
N ASN A 179 -6.32 2.55 -22.62
CA ASN A 179 -7.06 3.31 -21.62
C ASN A 179 -8.56 3.39 -21.98
N VAL A 180 -9.41 3.17 -20.96
CA VAL A 180 -10.86 3.33 -21.07
C VAL A 180 -11.32 4.43 -20.14
N LYS A 181 -12.15 5.34 -20.64
CA LYS A 181 -12.65 6.49 -19.88
C LYS A 181 -13.69 6.07 -18.84
N SER A 182 -13.74 6.87 -17.77
CA SER A 182 -14.84 6.83 -16.80
C SER A 182 -16.06 7.58 -17.33
N ASP A 183 -17.25 7.15 -16.91
CA ASP A 183 -18.50 7.86 -17.16
C ASP A 183 -18.68 9.07 -16.20
N LYS A 184 -19.75 9.84 -16.38
CA LYS A 184 -20.06 11.02 -15.55
C LYS A 184 -20.32 10.70 -14.08
N ARG A 185 -20.52 9.42 -13.73
CA ARG A 185 -20.74 8.93 -12.38
C ARG A 185 -19.48 8.31 -11.75
N GLY A 186 -18.36 8.28 -12.50
CA GLY A 186 -17.09 7.69 -12.05
C GLY A 186 -17.02 6.17 -12.20
N ASN A 187 -17.94 5.52 -12.93
CA ASN A 187 -17.85 4.11 -13.30
C ASN A 187 -17.06 3.95 -14.61
N VAL A 188 -16.65 2.73 -14.93
CA VAL A 188 -16.10 2.42 -16.27
C VAL A 188 -17.18 2.62 -17.34
N ASP A 189 -16.89 3.39 -18.39
CA ASP A 189 -17.81 3.55 -19.52
C ASP A 189 -17.95 2.23 -20.28
N LEU A 190 -19.14 1.61 -20.18
CA LEU A 190 -19.41 0.31 -20.81
C LEU A 190 -19.35 0.34 -22.33
N LYS A 191 -19.62 1.49 -22.97
CA LYS A 191 -19.51 1.62 -24.41
C LYS A 191 -18.06 1.66 -24.83
N ALA A 192 -17.26 2.51 -24.20
CA ALA A 192 -15.83 2.59 -24.44
C ALA A 192 -15.13 1.24 -24.15
N LEU A 193 -15.53 0.53 -23.08
CA LEU A 193 -15.02 -0.80 -22.77
C LEU A 193 -15.32 -1.82 -23.89
N LYS A 194 -16.54 -1.84 -24.41
CA LYS A 194 -16.92 -2.75 -25.50
C LYS A 194 -16.14 -2.48 -26.80
N GLU A 195 -15.83 -1.21 -27.07
CA GLU A 195 -15.03 -0.81 -28.23
C GLU A 195 -13.56 -1.17 -28.08
N ALA A 196 -13.03 -1.16 -26.83
CA ALA A 196 -11.65 -1.46 -26.51
C ALA A 196 -11.34 -2.96 -26.44
N VAL A 197 -12.34 -3.79 -26.08
CA VAL A 197 -12.17 -5.24 -25.87
C VAL A 197 -12.21 -6.00 -27.20
N GLY A 198 -11.19 -6.82 -27.45
CA GLY A 198 -11.08 -7.64 -28.67
C GLY A 198 -10.43 -9.00 -28.42
N GLU A 199 -10.17 -9.74 -29.50
CA GLU A 199 -9.50 -11.06 -29.46
C GLU A 199 -8.04 -10.98 -28.99
N ASP A 200 -7.44 -9.80 -29.04
CA ASP A 200 -6.08 -9.49 -28.59
C ASP A 200 -6.01 -9.00 -27.14
N THR A 201 -7.16 -8.88 -26.46
CA THR A 201 -7.24 -8.51 -25.06
C THR A 201 -6.75 -9.65 -24.17
N ALA A 202 -5.67 -9.42 -23.44
CA ALA A 202 -5.16 -10.35 -22.43
C ALA A 202 -5.95 -10.23 -21.13
N ALA A 203 -6.13 -9.01 -20.62
CA ALA A 203 -6.91 -8.77 -19.41
C ALA A 203 -7.39 -7.31 -19.29
N LEU A 204 -8.34 -7.11 -18.37
CA LEU A 204 -8.68 -5.82 -17.78
C LEU A 204 -8.06 -5.75 -16.38
N MET A 205 -7.33 -4.67 -16.07
CA MET A 205 -6.90 -4.34 -14.70
C MET A 205 -7.90 -3.35 -14.09
N LEU A 206 -8.51 -3.72 -12.98
CA LEU A 206 -9.54 -2.92 -12.35
C LEU A 206 -9.36 -2.86 -10.83
N THR A 207 -9.39 -1.66 -10.28
CA THR A 207 -9.53 -1.41 -8.83
C THR A 207 -11.02 -1.22 -8.54
N ASN A 208 -11.57 -1.97 -7.58
CA ASN A 208 -12.98 -1.85 -7.20
C ASN A 208 -13.20 -2.09 -5.69
N PRO A 209 -13.52 -1.06 -4.88
CA PRO A 209 -13.79 0.33 -5.29
C PRO A 209 -12.60 0.98 -5.99
N ASN A 210 -12.89 1.91 -6.92
CA ASN A 210 -11.86 2.62 -7.68
C ASN A 210 -11.18 3.72 -6.84
N THR A 211 -10.20 4.39 -7.40
CA THR A 211 -9.44 5.47 -6.72
C THR A 211 -10.25 6.75 -6.47
N LEU A 212 -11.50 6.80 -6.90
CA LEU A 212 -12.46 7.86 -6.54
C LEU A 212 -13.23 7.51 -5.26
N GLY A 213 -12.96 6.34 -4.66
CA GLY A 213 -13.74 5.79 -3.56
C GLY A 213 -15.10 5.23 -3.95
N LEU A 214 -15.30 4.89 -5.23
CA LEU A 214 -16.60 4.50 -5.77
C LEU A 214 -16.62 3.03 -6.19
N LEU A 215 -17.64 2.29 -5.73
CA LEU A 215 -17.92 0.95 -6.24
C LEU A 215 -18.55 1.05 -7.63
N ASP A 216 -18.02 0.32 -8.62
CA ASP A 216 -18.59 0.28 -9.95
C ASP A 216 -19.93 -0.48 -9.96
N GLU A 217 -20.99 0.23 -10.39
CA GLU A 217 -22.36 -0.30 -10.41
C GLU A 217 -22.56 -1.39 -11.46
N HIS A 218 -21.61 -1.53 -12.39
CA HIS A 218 -21.73 -2.42 -13.55
C HIS A 218 -20.72 -3.56 -13.54
N ILE A 219 -20.11 -3.85 -12.41
CA ILE A 219 -18.98 -4.81 -12.31
C ILE A 219 -19.26 -6.16 -12.98
N LEU A 220 -20.45 -6.74 -12.80
CA LEU A 220 -20.82 -8.02 -13.42
C LEU A 220 -20.92 -7.93 -14.95
N LYS A 221 -21.32 -6.77 -15.49
CA LYS A 221 -21.33 -6.54 -16.95
C LYS A 221 -19.91 -6.38 -17.48
N ILE A 222 -19.06 -5.65 -16.75
CA ILE A 222 -17.65 -5.42 -17.09
C ILE A 222 -16.93 -6.77 -17.20
N THR A 223 -16.98 -7.61 -16.16
CA THR A 223 -16.33 -8.93 -16.16
C THR A 223 -16.86 -9.82 -17.29
N SER A 224 -18.18 -9.81 -17.52
CA SER A 224 -18.80 -10.56 -18.61
C SER A 224 -18.33 -10.11 -20.01
N ILE A 225 -18.16 -8.81 -20.26
CA ILE A 225 -17.65 -8.28 -21.53
C ILE A 225 -16.25 -8.82 -21.81
N VAL A 226 -15.35 -8.74 -20.84
CA VAL A 226 -13.96 -9.17 -20.99
C VAL A 226 -13.87 -10.69 -21.16
N HIS A 227 -14.61 -11.47 -20.37
CA HIS A 227 -14.63 -12.93 -20.48
C HIS A 227 -15.20 -13.41 -21.83
N LYS A 228 -16.23 -12.78 -22.37
CA LYS A 228 -16.79 -13.13 -23.69
C LYS A 228 -15.77 -12.97 -24.81
N ALA A 229 -14.85 -12.04 -24.69
CA ALA A 229 -13.75 -11.87 -25.62
C ALA A 229 -12.57 -12.83 -25.35
N GLY A 230 -12.63 -13.64 -24.27
CA GLY A 230 -11.60 -14.58 -23.87
C GLY A 230 -10.45 -13.96 -23.06
N GLY A 231 -10.55 -12.70 -22.65
CA GLY A 231 -9.65 -12.03 -21.73
C GLY A 231 -9.88 -12.46 -20.28
N LEU A 232 -8.95 -12.10 -19.39
CA LEU A 232 -9.04 -12.31 -17.95
C LEU A 232 -9.37 -10.98 -17.24
N VAL A 233 -9.83 -11.08 -15.99
CA VAL A 233 -10.10 -9.88 -15.17
C VAL A 233 -9.23 -9.92 -13.92
N TYR A 234 -8.42 -8.90 -13.78
CA TYR A 234 -7.52 -8.71 -12.65
C TYR A 234 -8.11 -7.68 -11.67
N TYR A 235 -8.11 -8.03 -10.39
CA TYR A 235 -8.53 -7.17 -9.29
C TYR A 235 -7.32 -6.54 -8.61
N ASP A 236 -7.24 -5.23 -8.65
CA ASP A 236 -6.33 -4.48 -7.79
C ASP A 236 -6.93 -4.40 -6.37
N GLY A 237 -6.34 -5.16 -5.46
CA GLY A 237 -6.83 -5.30 -4.08
C GLY A 237 -6.32 -4.21 -3.14
N ALA A 238 -5.77 -3.11 -3.64
CA ALA A 238 -5.33 -1.99 -2.80
C ALA A 238 -6.47 -1.43 -1.94
N ASN A 239 -7.71 -1.45 -2.46
CA ASN A 239 -8.91 -0.91 -1.82
C ASN A 239 -9.81 -2.00 -1.18
N LEU A 240 -9.28 -3.20 -0.91
CA LEU A 240 -10.05 -4.31 -0.33
C LEU A 240 -10.61 -3.96 1.07
N ASN A 241 -10.01 -3.01 1.79
CA ASN A 241 -10.47 -2.55 3.10
C ASN A 241 -11.93 -2.08 3.12
N ALA A 242 -12.45 -1.66 1.98
CA ALA A 242 -13.84 -1.23 1.84
C ALA A 242 -14.86 -2.39 1.74
N VAL A 243 -14.41 -3.59 1.42
CA VAL A 243 -15.30 -4.68 0.99
C VAL A 243 -14.99 -6.06 1.61
N MET A 244 -13.88 -6.22 2.35
CA MET A 244 -13.55 -7.52 2.95
C MET A 244 -14.66 -8.00 3.89
N GLY A 245 -15.01 -9.28 3.81
CA GLY A 245 -16.11 -9.85 4.59
C GLY A 245 -17.52 -9.48 4.11
N VAL A 246 -17.65 -8.60 3.11
CA VAL A 246 -18.92 -8.18 2.49
C VAL A 246 -19.00 -8.66 1.04
N ILE A 247 -17.95 -8.42 0.26
CA ILE A 247 -17.85 -8.82 -1.15
C ILE A 247 -16.57 -9.62 -1.35
N ARG A 248 -16.66 -10.73 -2.07
CA ARG A 248 -15.50 -11.52 -2.49
C ARG A 248 -15.24 -11.26 -3.99
N PRO A 249 -14.11 -10.65 -4.37
CA PRO A 249 -13.82 -10.35 -5.78
C PRO A 249 -13.97 -11.55 -6.72
N GLY A 250 -13.55 -12.73 -6.27
CA GLY A 250 -13.65 -13.95 -7.04
C GLY A 250 -15.08 -14.35 -7.43
N ASP A 251 -16.10 -13.95 -6.64
CA ASP A 251 -17.52 -14.21 -6.93
C ASP A 251 -18.10 -13.21 -7.94
N LEU A 252 -17.43 -12.05 -8.12
CA LEU A 252 -17.78 -11.05 -9.13
C LEU A 252 -17.16 -11.31 -10.51
N GLY A 253 -16.41 -12.41 -10.66
CA GLY A 253 -15.79 -12.79 -11.92
C GLY A 253 -14.34 -12.32 -12.10
N PHE A 254 -13.67 -11.89 -11.04
CA PHE A 254 -12.24 -11.65 -11.10
C PHE A 254 -11.46 -12.98 -11.10
N ASP A 255 -10.46 -13.08 -11.99
CA ASP A 255 -9.64 -14.27 -12.17
C ASP A 255 -8.37 -14.27 -11.36
N VAL A 256 -7.83 -13.09 -11.12
CA VAL A 256 -6.58 -12.84 -10.38
C VAL A 256 -6.78 -11.63 -9.46
N VAL A 257 -6.19 -11.67 -8.28
CA VAL A 257 -6.15 -10.56 -7.34
C VAL A 257 -4.73 -10.35 -6.83
N HIS A 258 -4.34 -9.10 -6.59
CA HIS A 258 -3.25 -8.83 -5.66
C HIS A 258 -3.80 -8.19 -4.38
N LEU A 259 -3.07 -8.32 -3.29
CA LEU A 259 -3.42 -7.78 -1.97
C LEU A 259 -2.23 -7.00 -1.40
N ASN A 260 -2.53 -5.86 -0.77
CA ASN A 260 -1.56 -5.12 0.01
C ASN A 260 -1.76 -5.47 1.49
N LEU A 261 -0.95 -6.38 2.04
CA LEU A 261 -1.08 -6.78 3.44
C LEU A 261 -0.83 -5.60 4.40
N HIS A 262 0.00 -4.65 3.96
CA HIS A 262 0.32 -3.41 4.67
C HIS A 262 -0.75 -2.30 4.55
N LYS A 263 -1.88 -2.58 3.90
CA LYS A 263 -3.07 -1.72 3.85
C LYS A 263 -4.22 -2.40 4.59
N THR A 264 -4.99 -3.21 3.90
CA THR A 264 -6.19 -3.90 4.41
C THR A 264 -5.94 -4.73 5.68
N PHE A 265 -4.79 -5.40 5.78
CA PHE A 265 -4.52 -6.33 6.89
C PHE A 265 -3.62 -5.73 7.97
N SER A 266 -3.55 -4.40 8.07
CA SER A 266 -3.04 -3.65 9.22
C SER A 266 -1.60 -4.03 9.61
N THR A 267 -0.72 -4.12 8.63
CA THR A 267 0.72 -4.30 8.87
C THR A 267 1.49 -3.02 8.57
N PRO A 268 2.70 -2.82 9.14
CA PRO A 268 3.46 -1.60 8.92
C PRO A 268 3.80 -1.36 7.45
N HIS A 269 3.72 -0.10 7.00
CA HIS A 269 4.24 0.37 5.71
C HIS A 269 5.77 0.55 5.73
N GLY A 270 6.33 0.90 6.88
CA GLY A 270 7.75 1.01 7.12
C GLY A 270 8.48 2.08 6.32
N GLY A 271 7.80 3.16 5.95
CA GLY A 271 8.42 4.26 5.20
C GLY A 271 8.84 3.88 3.78
N GLY A 272 8.17 2.90 3.17
CA GLY A 272 8.43 2.47 1.79
C GLY A 272 9.23 1.16 1.67
N GLY A 273 9.29 0.34 2.71
CA GLY A 273 10.09 -0.89 2.72
C GLY A 273 9.34 -2.18 3.04
N PRO A 274 8.96 -2.41 4.30
CA PRO A 274 8.53 -3.72 4.78
C PRO A 274 7.03 -4.00 4.55
N GLY A 275 6.55 -3.87 3.34
CA GLY A 275 5.22 -4.33 2.97
C GLY A 275 5.18 -5.82 2.61
N SER A 276 4.03 -6.30 2.15
CA SER A 276 3.88 -7.59 1.47
C SER A 276 2.72 -7.53 0.50
N GLY A 277 2.82 -8.27 -0.60
CA GLY A 277 1.82 -8.34 -1.65
C GLY A 277 1.47 -9.77 -1.98
N ALA A 278 0.44 -10.33 -1.37
CA ALA A 278 -0.06 -11.64 -1.78
C ALA A 278 -0.80 -11.53 -3.12
N ILE A 279 -0.74 -12.59 -3.92
CA ILE A 279 -1.59 -12.75 -5.11
C ILE A 279 -2.46 -13.98 -4.99
N GLY A 280 -3.70 -13.86 -5.47
CA GLY A 280 -4.65 -14.96 -5.53
C GLY A 280 -5.18 -15.18 -6.94
N CYS A 281 -5.61 -16.40 -7.24
CA CYS A 281 -6.18 -16.68 -8.55
C CYS A 281 -7.21 -17.82 -8.52
N LYS A 282 -8.01 -17.87 -9.58
CA LYS A 282 -8.91 -18.99 -9.83
C LYS A 282 -8.14 -20.23 -10.27
N LYS A 283 -8.72 -21.41 -10.00
CA LYS A 283 -8.13 -22.74 -10.20
C LYS A 283 -7.41 -22.92 -11.54
N LYS A 284 -7.98 -22.39 -12.63
CA LYS A 284 -7.37 -22.46 -13.98
C LYS A 284 -5.99 -21.82 -14.08
N LEU A 285 -5.65 -20.91 -13.18
CA LEU A 285 -4.39 -20.17 -13.14
C LEU A 285 -3.42 -20.67 -12.05
N ALA A 286 -3.90 -21.47 -11.10
CA ALA A 286 -3.17 -21.86 -9.89
C ALA A 286 -1.80 -22.52 -10.19
N LYS A 287 -1.69 -23.31 -11.26
CA LYS A 287 -0.45 -23.97 -11.64
C LYS A 287 0.66 -23.00 -12.09
N PHE A 288 0.32 -21.76 -12.43
CA PHE A 288 1.26 -20.73 -12.86
C PHE A 288 1.76 -19.85 -11.73
N LEU A 289 1.18 -19.94 -10.51
CA LEU A 289 1.63 -19.16 -9.35
C LEU A 289 3.13 -19.35 -9.09
N PRO A 290 3.79 -18.33 -8.48
CA PRO A 290 5.21 -18.45 -8.09
C PRO A 290 5.50 -19.68 -7.24
N ASN A 291 6.66 -20.27 -7.43
CA ASN A 291 7.18 -21.38 -6.63
C ASN A 291 8.08 -20.89 -5.48
N PRO A 292 8.00 -21.57 -4.33
CA PRO A 292 7.04 -22.61 -3.96
C PRO A 292 5.78 -22.05 -3.30
N THR A 293 4.71 -22.84 -3.28
CA THR A 293 3.59 -22.67 -2.36
C THR A 293 3.69 -23.68 -1.20
N VAL A 294 2.92 -23.48 -0.12
CA VAL A 294 2.90 -24.44 0.99
C VAL A 294 1.74 -25.43 0.82
N GLY A 295 2.06 -26.70 0.92
CA GLY A 295 1.08 -27.79 0.94
C GLY A 295 1.05 -28.50 2.29
N VAL A 296 -0.02 -29.27 2.54
CA VAL A 296 -0.15 -30.12 3.72
C VAL A 296 -0.50 -31.56 3.31
N LYS A 297 0.15 -32.55 3.93
CA LYS A 297 -0.16 -33.97 3.75
C LYS A 297 0.02 -34.72 5.06
N ARG A 298 -1.04 -35.38 5.54
CA ARG A 298 -1.06 -36.12 6.81
C ARG A 298 -0.58 -35.28 8.00
N GLY A 299 -1.01 -34.02 8.08
CA GLY A 299 -0.65 -33.10 9.16
C GLY A 299 0.79 -32.55 9.09
N LYS A 300 1.55 -32.80 8.00
CA LYS A 300 2.89 -32.24 7.79
C LYS A 300 2.87 -31.21 6.66
N TYR A 301 3.41 -30.05 6.91
CA TYR A 301 3.55 -28.97 5.94
C TYR A 301 4.83 -29.13 5.14
N PHE A 302 4.78 -28.80 3.85
CA PHE A 302 5.91 -28.92 2.95
C PHE A 302 5.83 -27.87 1.83
N PHE A 303 6.96 -27.56 1.23
CA PHE A 303 7.00 -26.73 0.02
C PHE A 303 6.61 -27.54 -1.20
N LYS A 304 5.73 -26.96 -2.02
CA LYS A 304 5.18 -27.55 -3.23
C LYS A 304 5.55 -26.69 -4.42
N ASP A 305 6.21 -27.30 -5.41
CA ASP A 305 6.52 -26.68 -6.69
C ASP A 305 5.54 -27.13 -7.79
N SER A 306 5.25 -26.23 -8.70
CA SER A 306 4.54 -26.50 -9.94
C SER A 306 5.50 -26.40 -11.13
N PRO A 307 5.55 -27.39 -12.03
CA PRO A 307 6.40 -27.34 -13.22
C PRO A 307 5.96 -26.25 -14.22
N ASP A 308 4.70 -25.86 -14.19
CA ASP A 308 4.14 -24.80 -15.04
C ASP A 308 4.31 -23.39 -14.46
N SER A 309 4.83 -23.26 -13.24
CA SER A 309 5.00 -21.97 -12.54
C SER A 309 5.76 -20.94 -13.37
N ILE A 310 5.51 -19.66 -13.09
CA ILE A 310 6.35 -18.57 -13.60
C ILE A 310 7.74 -18.52 -12.93
N GLY A 311 8.00 -19.40 -11.96
CA GLY A 311 9.24 -19.42 -11.17
C GLY A 311 9.15 -18.56 -9.91
N LYS A 312 10.31 -18.27 -9.32
CA LYS A 312 10.40 -17.36 -8.17
C LYS A 312 10.36 -15.92 -8.62
N VAL A 313 9.63 -15.09 -7.88
CA VAL A 313 9.57 -13.63 -8.12
C VAL A 313 10.33 -12.84 -7.06
N LYS A 314 10.68 -13.49 -5.93
CA LYS A 314 11.45 -12.91 -4.83
C LYS A 314 12.34 -13.97 -4.19
N ALA A 315 13.43 -13.54 -3.53
CA ALA A 315 14.24 -14.41 -2.68
C ALA A 315 13.41 -14.99 -1.53
N PHE A 316 13.69 -16.23 -1.17
CA PHE A 316 13.02 -17.02 -0.15
C PHE A 316 11.53 -17.23 -0.43
N TYR A 317 10.63 -16.83 0.49
CA TYR A 317 9.20 -17.18 0.48
C TYR A 317 8.31 -15.96 0.78
N GLY A 318 8.72 -14.76 0.36
CA GLY A 318 8.05 -13.51 0.64
C GLY A 318 8.48 -12.87 1.97
N ASN A 319 7.68 -11.95 2.49
CA ASN A 319 7.96 -11.22 3.73
C ASN A 319 7.24 -11.89 4.91
N PHE A 320 7.78 -13.00 5.40
CA PHE A 320 7.13 -13.89 6.38
C PHE A 320 6.58 -13.17 7.61
N LEU A 321 7.37 -12.29 8.24
CA LEU A 321 6.92 -11.59 9.46
C LEU A 321 5.79 -10.58 9.18
N VAL A 322 5.64 -10.09 7.94
CA VAL A 322 4.48 -9.28 7.53
C VAL A 322 3.26 -10.18 7.35
N VAL A 323 3.43 -11.35 6.73
CA VAL A 323 2.37 -12.38 6.62
C VAL A 323 1.88 -12.80 8.00
N LEU A 324 2.78 -13.04 8.95
CA LEU A 324 2.45 -13.40 10.34
C LEU A 324 1.58 -12.32 11.01
N ARG A 325 1.95 -11.02 10.86
CA ARG A 325 1.15 -9.90 11.39
C ARG A 325 -0.25 -9.84 10.76
N ALA A 326 -0.32 -9.98 9.44
CA ALA A 326 -1.60 -9.99 8.73
C ALA A 326 -2.49 -11.17 9.15
N TYR A 327 -1.90 -12.34 9.34
CA TYR A 327 -2.62 -13.52 9.81
C TYR A 327 -3.10 -13.33 11.26
N ALA A 328 -2.26 -12.79 12.14
CA ALA A 328 -2.66 -12.44 13.50
C ALA A 328 -3.83 -11.44 13.53
N TYR A 329 -3.82 -10.43 12.64
CA TYR A 329 -4.92 -9.49 12.48
C TYR A 329 -6.22 -10.21 12.07
N ILE A 330 -6.16 -11.11 11.07
CA ILE A 330 -7.31 -11.90 10.62
C ILE A 330 -7.88 -12.74 11.77
N LEU A 331 -7.02 -13.43 12.53
CA LEU A 331 -7.44 -14.25 13.67
C LEU A 331 -8.05 -13.42 14.80
N THR A 332 -7.49 -12.24 15.08
CA THR A 332 -7.98 -11.35 16.13
C THR A 332 -9.37 -10.81 15.83
N LEU A 333 -9.64 -10.44 14.59
CA LEU A 333 -10.94 -9.92 14.16
C LEU A 333 -11.97 -11.04 14.00
N GLY A 334 -11.55 -12.20 13.50
CA GLY A 334 -12.50 -13.25 13.14
C GLY A 334 -13.42 -12.85 12.00
N LYS A 335 -14.43 -13.67 11.76
CA LYS A 335 -15.38 -13.47 10.65
C LYS A 335 -16.20 -12.19 10.79
N GLU A 336 -16.69 -11.95 11.99
CA GLU A 336 -17.52 -10.80 12.31
C GLU A 336 -16.72 -9.50 12.26
N GLY A 337 -15.57 -9.45 12.94
CA GLY A 337 -14.73 -8.25 12.99
C GLY A 337 -14.12 -7.85 11.65
N ILE A 338 -13.85 -8.79 10.74
CA ILE A 338 -13.41 -8.48 9.37
C ILE A 338 -14.49 -7.70 8.62
N ARG A 339 -15.75 -8.12 8.74
CA ARG A 339 -16.88 -7.43 8.13
C ARG A 339 -17.12 -6.07 8.77
N GLU A 340 -17.13 -6.00 10.11
CA GLU A 340 -17.29 -4.75 10.85
C GLU A 340 -16.21 -3.72 10.50
N ALA A 341 -14.97 -4.14 10.31
CA ALA A 341 -13.88 -3.27 9.88
C ALA A 341 -14.20 -2.58 8.54
N SER A 342 -14.69 -3.32 7.55
CA SER A 342 -15.08 -2.74 6.25
C SER A 342 -16.30 -1.82 6.37
N GLU A 343 -17.32 -2.24 7.10
CA GLU A 343 -18.53 -1.43 7.30
C GLU A 343 -18.20 -0.10 8.01
N ASN A 344 -17.35 -0.14 9.04
CA ASN A 344 -16.91 1.05 9.76
C ASN A 344 -15.99 1.94 8.91
N ALA A 345 -15.12 1.36 8.07
CA ALA A 345 -14.31 2.15 7.14
C ALA A 345 -15.18 2.97 6.17
N VAL A 346 -16.24 2.35 5.63
CA VAL A 346 -17.21 3.02 4.75
C VAL A 346 -18.03 4.06 5.53
N LEU A 347 -18.47 3.74 6.74
CA LEU A 347 -19.21 4.66 7.59
C LEU A 347 -18.37 5.91 7.92
N ASN A 348 -17.14 5.73 8.38
CA ASN A 348 -16.22 6.82 8.74
C ASN A 348 -15.94 7.74 7.54
N ALA A 349 -15.68 7.16 6.35
CA ALA A 349 -15.45 7.94 5.14
C ALA A 349 -16.66 8.80 4.76
N ASN A 350 -17.87 8.22 4.78
CA ASN A 350 -19.09 8.98 4.48
C ASN A 350 -19.42 10.02 5.57
N TYR A 351 -19.17 9.71 6.84
CA TYR A 351 -19.36 10.64 7.93
C TYR A 351 -18.47 11.88 7.76
N LEU A 352 -17.17 11.69 7.60
CA LEU A 352 -16.22 12.79 7.37
C LEU A 352 -16.57 13.58 6.09
N ARG A 353 -16.91 12.87 4.99
CA ARG A 353 -17.32 13.48 3.73
C ARG A 353 -18.51 14.44 3.92
N VAL A 354 -19.53 14.03 4.66
CA VAL A 354 -20.72 14.85 4.91
C VAL A 354 -20.39 16.08 5.76
N LEU A 355 -19.51 15.95 6.75
CA LEU A 355 -19.09 17.08 7.59
C LEU A 355 -18.28 18.13 6.79
N ILE A 356 -17.48 17.69 5.81
CA ILE A 356 -16.63 18.58 4.98
C ILE A 356 -17.40 19.17 3.78
N ALA A 357 -18.42 18.49 3.29
CA ALA A 357 -19.16 18.86 2.08
C ALA A 357 -19.72 20.30 2.04
N PRO A 358 -20.10 20.96 3.18
CA PRO A 358 -20.52 22.36 3.16
C PRO A 358 -19.44 23.35 2.74
N TYR A 359 -18.17 22.99 2.90
CA TYR A 359 -17.01 23.86 2.70
C TYR A 359 -16.29 23.51 1.38
N PHE A 360 -16.08 22.22 1.11
CA PHE A 360 -15.34 21.74 -0.05
C PHE A 360 -16.18 20.76 -0.86
N LYS A 361 -16.26 20.99 -2.17
CA LYS A 361 -17.04 20.14 -3.08
C LYS A 361 -16.44 18.76 -3.22
N THR A 362 -17.25 17.70 -3.09
CA THR A 362 -16.86 16.36 -3.48
C THR A 362 -16.78 16.24 -5.00
N ALA A 363 -15.78 15.51 -5.50
CA ALA A 363 -15.61 15.33 -6.94
C ALA A 363 -16.81 14.63 -7.60
N PHE A 364 -17.44 13.70 -6.88
CA PHE A 364 -18.65 12.98 -7.31
C PHE A 364 -19.69 13.02 -6.19
N ASP A 365 -20.90 13.47 -6.53
CA ASP A 365 -22.02 13.53 -5.59
C ASP A 365 -22.75 12.19 -5.48
N ARG A 366 -22.10 11.24 -4.79
CA ARG A 366 -22.67 9.94 -4.44
C ARG A 366 -22.00 9.39 -3.17
N THR A 367 -22.66 8.41 -2.54
CA THR A 367 -22.09 7.68 -1.41
C THR A 367 -20.76 7.06 -1.83
N CYS A 368 -19.72 7.31 -1.04
CA CYS A 368 -18.41 6.72 -1.25
C CYS A 368 -18.28 5.40 -0.48
N MET A 369 -17.23 4.66 -0.79
CA MET A 369 -16.80 3.51 0.00
C MET A 369 -15.87 3.98 1.13
N HIS A 370 -14.67 3.46 1.27
CA HIS A 370 -13.74 3.74 2.37
C HIS A 370 -12.96 5.06 2.24
N GLU A 371 -13.00 5.70 1.09
CA GLU A 371 -12.30 6.96 0.78
C GLU A 371 -13.19 7.85 -0.10
N PHE A 372 -12.86 9.13 -0.14
CA PHE A 372 -13.53 10.11 -1.00
C PHE A 372 -12.55 11.17 -1.50
N VAL A 373 -12.90 11.80 -2.62
CA VAL A 373 -12.10 12.85 -3.26
C VAL A 373 -12.86 14.16 -3.25
N LEU A 374 -12.19 15.21 -2.77
CA LEU A 374 -12.64 16.60 -2.90
C LEU A 374 -12.00 17.21 -4.14
N SER A 375 -12.73 18.06 -4.87
CA SER A 375 -12.17 18.96 -5.87
C SER A 375 -12.15 20.38 -5.30
N LEU A 376 -10.96 20.94 -5.16
CA LEU A 376 -10.75 22.30 -4.70
C LEU A 376 -10.64 23.30 -5.87
N GLU A 377 -10.91 22.87 -7.12
CA GLU A 377 -10.79 23.71 -8.31
C GLU A 377 -11.51 25.05 -8.17
N LYS A 378 -12.79 25.03 -7.83
CA LYS A 378 -13.59 26.25 -7.61
C LYS A 378 -13.08 27.07 -6.42
N PHE A 379 -12.68 26.42 -5.33
CA PHE A 379 -12.12 27.09 -4.17
C PHE A 379 -10.79 27.79 -4.51
N HIS A 380 -9.96 27.14 -5.32
CA HIS A 380 -8.72 27.72 -5.85
C HIS A 380 -8.99 28.93 -6.76
N GLU A 381 -9.97 28.85 -7.66
CA GLU A 381 -10.38 29.96 -8.52
C GLU A 381 -10.84 31.19 -7.70
N GLU A 382 -11.57 30.97 -6.61
CA GLU A 382 -12.13 32.02 -5.77
C GLU A 382 -11.12 32.67 -4.81
N THR A 383 -10.17 31.88 -4.27
CA THR A 383 -9.27 32.33 -3.19
C THR A 383 -7.80 32.38 -3.61
N GLY A 384 -7.43 31.71 -4.70
CA GLY A 384 -6.05 31.46 -5.09
C GLY A 384 -5.32 30.48 -4.16
N VAL A 385 -6.01 29.80 -3.23
CA VAL A 385 -5.45 28.76 -2.33
C VAL A 385 -5.57 27.40 -2.99
N SER A 386 -4.44 26.72 -3.21
CA SER A 386 -4.38 25.42 -3.87
C SER A 386 -4.61 24.25 -2.90
N ALA A 387 -4.80 23.04 -3.44
CA ALA A 387 -4.84 21.80 -2.66
C ALA A 387 -3.54 21.59 -1.85
N MET A 388 -2.39 21.98 -2.41
CA MET A 388 -1.11 21.97 -1.71
C MET A 388 -1.11 22.91 -0.50
N ASP A 389 -1.68 24.10 -0.61
CA ASP A 389 -1.74 25.07 0.48
C ASP A 389 -2.60 24.56 1.62
N VAL A 390 -3.76 24.00 1.32
CA VAL A 390 -4.65 23.34 2.31
C VAL A 390 -3.93 22.17 2.98
N ALA A 391 -3.24 21.33 2.24
CA ALA A 391 -2.48 20.21 2.79
C ALA A 391 -1.34 20.68 3.73
N LYS A 392 -0.66 21.78 3.39
CA LYS A 392 0.37 22.39 4.25
C LYS A 392 -0.22 23.00 5.51
N ALA A 393 -1.39 23.63 5.42
CA ALA A 393 -2.11 24.16 6.58
C ALA A 393 -2.57 23.06 7.55
N LEU A 394 -2.96 21.89 7.04
CA LEU A 394 -3.28 20.73 7.87
C LEU A 394 -2.07 20.21 8.68
N ILE A 395 -0.84 20.35 8.16
CA ILE A 395 0.37 20.03 8.94
C ILE A 395 0.48 20.94 10.17
N ASP A 396 0.22 22.24 10.02
CA ASP A 396 0.24 23.20 11.14
C ASP A 396 -0.83 22.88 12.17
N LYS A 397 -1.98 22.35 11.76
CA LYS A 397 -3.04 21.88 12.64
C LYS A 397 -2.77 20.51 13.28
N GLY A 398 -1.65 19.87 12.96
CA GLY A 398 -1.15 18.68 13.66
C GLY A 398 -1.54 17.35 13.05
N ILE A 399 -2.26 17.30 11.93
CA ILE A 399 -2.60 16.05 11.23
C ILE A 399 -1.69 15.80 10.02
N HIS A 400 -1.62 14.56 9.56
CA HIS A 400 -0.97 14.25 8.28
C HIS A 400 -1.87 14.70 7.13
N PRO A 401 -1.37 15.37 6.09
CA PRO A 401 -2.21 15.77 4.98
C PRO A 401 -2.76 14.57 4.20
N PRO A 402 -3.95 14.72 3.59
CA PRO A 402 -4.49 13.74 2.66
C PRO A 402 -3.66 13.68 1.38
N THR A 403 -3.95 12.72 0.50
CA THR A 403 -3.30 12.63 -0.81
C THR A 403 -3.72 13.79 -1.70
N MET A 404 -2.75 14.45 -2.31
CA MET A 404 -2.96 15.62 -3.18
C MET A 404 -2.82 15.25 -4.66
N TYR A 405 -3.55 15.99 -5.53
CA TYR A 405 -3.43 15.91 -6.99
C TYR A 405 -3.63 14.50 -7.56
N PHE A 406 -4.35 13.67 -6.86
CA PHE A 406 -4.70 12.31 -7.26
C PHE A 406 -6.15 11.97 -6.85
N PRO A 407 -6.91 11.27 -7.71
CA PRO A 407 -6.58 10.81 -9.06
C PRO A 407 -6.51 11.96 -10.08
N LEU A 408 -5.73 11.78 -11.15
CA LEU A 408 -5.42 12.84 -12.13
C LEU A 408 -6.64 13.41 -12.89
N ILE A 409 -7.76 12.68 -12.89
CA ILE A 409 -9.02 13.13 -13.52
C ILE A 409 -9.78 14.16 -12.67
N VAL A 410 -9.31 14.47 -11.44
CA VAL A 410 -9.90 15.47 -10.56
C VAL A 410 -8.91 16.61 -10.37
N HIS A 411 -9.28 17.83 -10.77
CA HIS A 411 -8.48 19.02 -10.59
C HIS A 411 -8.46 19.48 -9.13
N GLU A 412 -7.28 19.94 -8.65
CA GLU A 412 -7.06 20.35 -7.25
C GLU A 412 -7.60 19.31 -6.27
N ALA A 413 -7.27 18.04 -6.48
CA ALA A 413 -7.77 16.92 -5.70
C ALA A 413 -7.16 16.85 -4.30
N LEU A 414 -8.00 16.59 -3.30
CA LEU A 414 -7.61 16.08 -1.99
C LEU A 414 -8.39 14.79 -1.72
N MET A 415 -7.67 13.70 -1.47
CA MET A 415 -8.27 12.38 -1.23
C MET A 415 -8.08 11.97 0.22
N PHE A 416 -9.18 11.67 0.91
CA PHE A 416 -9.22 11.27 2.31
C PHE A 416 -9.62 9.80 2.45
N GLU A 417 -8.85 9.06 3.22
CA GLU A 417 -9.18 7.71 3.70
C GLU A 417 -9.02 7.69 5.23
N PRO A 418 -10.11 7.92 6.01
CA PRO A 418 -10.01 8.00 7.47
C PRO A 418 -9.73 6.66 8.15
N THR A 419 -10.09 5.55 7.53
CA THR A 419 -10.07 4.18 8.05
C THR A 419 -11.10 3.90 9.15
N GLU A 420 -11.30 2.62 9.48
CA GLU A 420 -12.18 2.17 10.56
C GLU A 420 -11.60 2.38 11.96
N THR A 421 -10.29 2.67 12.05
CA THR A 421 -9.60 2.76 13.34
C THR A 421 -9.74 4.14 14.02
N GLU A 422 -10.30 5.11 13.31
CA GLU A 422 -10.50 6.44 13.83
C GLU A 422 -11.82 6.58 14.60
N SER A 423 -11.78 7.33 15.69
CA SER A 423 -12.97 7.64 16.48
C SER A 423 -13.80 8.76 15.84
N ARG A 424 -15.06 8.83 16.21
CA ARG A 424 -15.96 9.90 15.79
C ARG A 424 -15.39 11.29 16.13
N GLU A 425 -14.83 11.44 17.32
CA GLU A 425 -14.24 12.69 17.80
C GLU A 425 -13.05 13.12 16.96
N THR A 426 -12.22 12.16 16.52
CA THR A 426 -11.11 12.43 15.58
C THR A 426 -11.62 12.96 14.24
N LEU A 427 -12.70 12.36 13.71
CA LEU A 427 -13.30 12.78 12.44
C LEU A 427 -13.95 14.16 12.53
N GLU A 428 -14.64 14.45 13.63
CA GLU A 428 -15.24 15.75 13.88
C GLU A 428 -14.16 16.83 14.01
N ALA A 429 -13.10 16.59 14.77
CA ALA A 429 -11.97 17.50 14.88
C ALA A 429 -11.28 17.76 13.52
N ALA A 430 -11.12 16.74 12.69
CA ALA A 430 -10.56 16.89 11.34
C ALA A 430 -11.47 17.75 10.44
N ALA A 431 -12.78 17.56 10.53
CA ALA A 431 -13.75 18.38 9.80
C ALA A 431 -13.72 19.85 10.25
N ASP A 432 -13.60 20.10 11.56
CA ASP A 432 -13.44 21.45 12.10
C ASP A 432 -12.17 22.13 11.60
N MET A 433 -11.04 21.41 11.55
CA MET A 433 -9.80 21.93 10.97
C MET A 433 -9.96 22.30 9.49
N MET A 434 -10.67 21.48 8.71
CA MET A 434 -10.97 21.80 7.31
C MET A 434 -11.85 23.05 7.18
N ARG A 435 -12.87 23.19 8.04
CA ARG A 435 -13.71 24.39 8.10
C ARG A 435 -12.88 25.63 8.43
N GLU A 436 -12.04 25.58 9.46
CA GLU A 436 -11.18 26.70 9.85
C GLU A 436 -10.26 27.14 8.71
N ILE A 437 -9.65 26.20 7.97
CA ILE A 437 -8.82 26.51 6.80
C ILE A 437 -9.66 27.16 5.70
N PHE A 438 -10.89 26.71 5.49
CA PHE A 438 -11.79 27.33 4.51
C PHE A 438 -12.14 28.77 4.88
N GLU A 439 -12.50 29.01 6.14
CA GLU A 439 -12.84 30.34 6.65
C GLU A 439 -11.62 31.28 6.59
N GLU A 440 -10.47 30.82 7.07
CA GLU A 440 -9.21 31.56 7.03
C GLU A 440 -8.81 31.93 5.59
N ALA A 441 -8.95 31.01 4.63
CA ALA A 441 -8.64 31.29 3.22
C ALA A 441 -9.56 32.35 2.61
N LYS A 442 -10.83 32.44 3.05
CA LYS A 442 -11.77 33.47 2.61
C LYS A 442 -11.45 34.84 3.21
N GLU A 443 -10.94 34.90 4.44
CA GLU A 443 -10.57 36.13 5.12
C GLU A 443 -9.16 36.60 4.72
N ASN A 444 -8.20 35.71 4.71
CA ASN A 444 -6.79 36.00 4.43
C ASN A 444 -6.08 34.81 3.76
N ALA A 445 -6.20 34.70 2.45
CA ALA A 445 -5.59 33.62 1.66
C ALA A 445 -4.06 33.52 1.83
N ASP A 446 -3.38 34.63 2.09
CA ASP A 446 -1.91 34.64 2.21
C ASP A 446 -1.44 33.97 3.50
N SER A 447 -2.24 33.99 4.56
CA SER A 447 -1.99 33.22 5.79
C SER A 447 -1.91 31.72 5.50
N VAL A 448 -2.90 31.20 4.79
CA VAL A 448 -2.93 29.76 4.40
C VAL A 448 -1.78 29.41 3.48
N LYS A 449 -1.45 30.28 2.51
CA LYS A 449 -0.32 30.07 1.58
C LYS A 449 1.05 30.12 2.29
N ALA A 450 1.17 30.78 3.44
CA ALA A 450 2.38 30.80 4.23
C ALA A 450 2.67 29.47 4.95
N SER A 451 1.65 28.61 5.12
CA SER A 451 1.82 27.31 5.78
C SER A 451 2.78 26.35 5.02
N PRO A 452 3.53 25.46 5.74
CA PRO A 452 3.50 25.28 7.19
C PRO A 452 4.45 26.26 7.90
N VAL A 453 4.01 26.83 9.01
CA VAL A 453 4.81 27.74 9.86
C VAL A 453 5.24 27.11 11.18
N SER A 454 4.62 26.03 11.60
CA SER A 454 4.91 25.31 12.85
C SER A 454 6.03 24.27 12.73
N THR A 455 6.46 23.95 11.53
CA THR A 455 7.46 22.88 11.26
C THR A 455 8.87 23.45 11.15
N PRO A 456 9.92 22.64 11.45
CA PRO A 456 11.31 23.06 11.30
C PRO A 456 11.72 23.40 9.85
N ILE A 457 11.00 22.90 8.87
CA ILE A 457 11.18 23.12 7.44
C ILE A 457 9.84 23.55 6.88
N SER A 458 9.78 24.69 6.20
CA SER A 458 8.54 25.18 5.59
C SER A 458 8.30 24.54 4.21
N ARG A 459 8.60 25.27 3.13
CA ARG A 459 8.42 24.81 1.75
C ARG A 459 9.77 24.60 1.08
N PRO A 460 10.29 23.35 0.97
CA PRO A 460 11.53 23.08 0.27
C PRO A 460 11.38 23.33 -1.24
N ASP A 461 12.49 23.71 -1.89
CA ASP A 461 12.57 23.71 -3.34
C ASP A 461 12.62 22.27 -3.86
N GLU A 462 11.45 21.73 -4.17
CA GLU A 462 11.29 20.33 -4.62
C GLU A 462 11.97 20.09 -5.97
N VAL A 463 12.00 21.10 -6.84
CA VAL A 463 12.65 21.02 -8.15
C VAL A 463 14.16 20.93 -7.99
N LEU A 464 14.74 21.76 -7.14
CA LEU A 464 16.17 21.71 -6.83
C LEU A 464 16.54 20.39 -6.15
N ALA A 465 15.73 19.93 -5.18
CA ALA A 465 15.93 18.67 -4.49
C ALA A 465 15.92 17.45 -5.43
N ALA A 466 15.03 17.45 -6.43
CA ALA A 466 14.96 16.39 -7.43
C ALA A 466 16.12 16.45 -8.44
N ARG A 467 16.50 17.67 -8.91
CA ARG A 467 17.51 17.83 -9.95
C ARG A 467 18.95 17.78 -9.43
N LYS A 468 19.19 18.22 -8.21
CA LYS A 468 20.53 18.31 -7.58
C LYS A 468 20.49 17.82 -6.13
N PRO A 469 20.16 16.53 -5.88
CA PRO A 469 20.07 16.01 -4.53
C PRO A 469 21.42 16.06 -3.83
N CYS A 470 21.45 16.61 -2.61
CA CYS A 470 22.63 16.60 -1.75
C CYS A 470 22.54 15.39 -0.79
N VAL A 471 23.17 14.27 -1.17
CA VAL A 471 23.08 12.98 -0.44
C VAL A 471 24.29 12.73 0.48
N LYS A 472 25.21 13.69 0.58
CA LYS A 472 26.41 13.60 1.43
C LYS A 472 26.43 14.75 2.42
N ARG A 473 26.95 14.47 3.65
CA ARG A 473 27.38 15.53 4.57
C ARG A 473 28.53 16.30 3.90
N ARG A 474 28.44 17.61 3.89
CA ARG A 474 29.54 18.52 3.48
C ARG A 474 30.47 18.75 4.65
#